data_b09075cf2729bb96aa99d4b98c933203
#
_entry.id   b09075cf2729bb96aa99d4b98c933203
#
_cell.length_a   1.000
_cell.length_b   1.000
_cell.length_c   1.000
_cell.angle_alpha   90.00
_cell.angle_beta   90.00
_cell.angle_gamma   90.00
#
_symmetry.space_group_name_H-M   'P 1'
#
loop_
_entity.id
_entity.type
_entity.pdbx_description
1 polymer ?
#
loop_
_entity_poly.entity_id
_entity_poly.type
_entity_poly.pdbx_seq_one_letter_code
_entity_poly.pdbx_strand_id
1 'polypeptide(L)'
;MSQIAMLRHATLDDVPILLAMERRCFTTDRLSRRSFRHLLTHGNAVTLLAEQNGEIQGYVLLLFSRGTSTARLYSIAVAPEYVRQGLADRLVAAAEKAALERSCVSMRLEVRRDNTASLRLFQRRGFRQFEVTPDYYEDHMDALRFEKRLIPDLRTELIKVPYYPQSLDFTCGPAALMMAMKALDPAMELNRTLELRLWREATTIFMTSGHGGCGPYGLALSAYRRGFSLEIHVNEDGVFLVDSVRSAEKKEVMRLVQEDWIDELSRLPVLLRRGSLGVDELRQKCDAGGIALVLISSYRIYGERFPHWVVVTGFDAHYIYVHDPLVDVKAGETVTDSINMPIPHREFQRMARYGKAGQKAVLILYSASCRPELPTPFTAVTG
;
A
#
# COMPACT_ATOMS: atom_id res chain seq x y z
N MET A 1 -8.09 -27.24 -39.03
CA MET A 1 -7.98 -26.98 -37.58
C MET A 1 -7.22 -25.69 -37.42
N SER A 2 -7.84 -24.61 -36.90
CA SER A 2 -7.14 -23.35 -36.66
C SER A 2 -6.08 -23.62 -35.58
N GLN A 3 -4.80 -23.45 -35.92
CA GLN A 3 -3.71 -23.54 -34.92
C GLN A 3 -3.94 -22.47 -33.87
N ILE A 4 -3.86 -22.87 -32.60
CA ILE A 4 -4.07 -21.96 -31.45
C ILE A 4 -2.77 -21.16 -31.24
N ALA A 5 -2.86 -19.82 -31.17
CA ALA A 5 -1.69 -18.97 -30.89
C ALA A 5 -0.95 -19.44 -29.62
N MET A 6 0.37 -19.58 -29.69
CA MET A 6 1.21 -19.96 -28.56
C MET A 6 1.48 -18.73 -27.69
N LEU A 7 1.57 -18.93 -26.37
CA LEU A 7 1.92 -17.87 -25.43
C LEU A 7 3.39 -18.01 -25.02
N ARG A 8 4.15 -16.93 -25.12
CA ARG A 8 5.55 -16.87 -24.67
C ARG A 8 5.88 -15.55 -23.97
N HIS A 9 6.96 -15.54 -23.24
CA HIS A 9 7.51 -14.31 -22.70
C HIS A 9 8.09 -13.42 -23.81
N ALA A 10 7.87 -12.11 -23.67
CA ALA A 10 8.50 -11.12 -24.54
C ALA A 10 9.98 -10.94 -24.20
N THR A 11 10.78 -10.66 -25.22
CA THR A 11 12.20 -10.33 -25.13
C THR A 11 12.46 -8.90 -25.60
N LEU A 12 13.70 -8.42 -25.51
CA LEU A 12 14.07 -7.10 -26.04
C LEU A 12 13.90 -6.99 -27.56
N ASP A 13 14.00 -8.10 -28.28
CA ASP A 13 13.83 -8.15 -29.73
C ASP A 13 12.37 -7.91 -30.15
N ASP A 14 11.43 -8.13 -29.22
CA ASP A 14 10.01 -7.90 -29.47
C ASP A 14 9.58 -6.43 -29.31
N VAL A 15 10.47 -5.55 -28.80
CA VAL A 15 10.13 -4.13 -28.57
C VAL A 15 9.61 -3.41 -29.82
N PRO A 16 10.15 -3.61 -31.03
CA PRO A 16 9.62 -2.98 -32.25
C PRO A 16 8.16 -3.38 -32.53
N ILE A 17 7.81 -4.67 -32.38
CA ILE A 17 6.46 -5.16 -32.65
C ILE A 17 5.48 -4.70 -31.56
N LEU A 18 5.90 -4.68 -30.28
CA LEU A 18 5.11 -4.14 -29.18
C LEU A 18 4.74 -2.67 -29.42
N LEU A 19 5.69 -1.84 -29.87
CA LEU A 19 5.43 -0.45 -30.25
C LEU A 19 4.49 -0.30 -31.44
N ALA A 20 4.58 -1.20 -32.42
CA ALA A 20 3.64 -1.20 -33.55
C ALA A 20 2.23 -1.54 -33.07
N MET A 21 2.08 -2.48 -32.13
CA MET A 21 0.79 -2.83 -31.52
C MET A 21 0.20 -1.68 -30.72
N GLU A 22 1.02 -0.98 -29.88
CA GLU A 22 0.59 0.21 -29.15
C GLU A 22 -0.05 1.25 -30.09
N ARG A 23 0.64 1.56 -31.20
CA ARG A 23 0.16 2.53 -32.18
C ARG A 23 -1.16 2.12 -32.87
N ARG A 24 -1.38 0.81 -33.05
CA ARG A 24 -2.56 0.26 -33.73
C ARG A 24 -3.77 0.11 -32.78
N CYS A 25 -3.49 -0.17 -31.51
CA CYS A 25 -4.52 -0.51 -30.53
C CYS A 25 -4.95 0.64 -29.62
N PHE A 26 -4.08 1.65 -29.40
CA PHE A 26 -4.35 2.75 -28.50
C PHE A 26 -4.18 4.11 -29.18
N THR A 27 -5.05 5.05 -28.81
CA THR A 27 -5.00 6.44 -29.28
C THR A 27 -4.19 7.33 -28.35
N THR A 28 -4.32 7.11 -27.03
CA THR A 28 -3.65 7.85 -25.94
C THR A 28 -2.90 6.86 -25.04
N ASP A 29 -2.17 7.34 -24.05
CA ASP A 29 -1.54 6.57 -22.97
C ASP A 29 -0.65 5.40 -23.45
N ARG A 30 0.04 5.61 -24.57
CA ARG A 30 0.87 4.57 -25.22
C ARG A 30 2.17 4.36 -24.48
N LEU A 31 2.54 3.10 -24.31
CA LEU A 31 3.85 2.72 -23.80
C LEU A 31 4.95 3.11 -24.79
N SER A 32 5.98 3.81 -24.28
CA SER A 32 7.14 4.22 -25.05
C SER A 32 8.14 3.08 -25.22
N ARG A 33 9.07 3.22 -26.20
CA ARG A 33 10.22 2.33 -26.34
C ARG A 33 11.04 2.22 -25.05
N ARG A 34 11.24 3.34 -24.36
CA ARG A 34 11.97 3.40 -23.09
C ARG A 34 11.24 2.60 -22.01
N SER A 35 9.91 2.76 -21.91
CA SER A 35 9.07 2.02 -20.95
C SER A 35 9.16 0.51 -21.20
N PHE A 36 8.96 0.03 -22.44
CA PHE A 36 9.08 -1.40 -22.72
C PHE A 36 10.47 -1.96 -22.41
N ARG A 37 11.54 -1.28 -22.82
CA ARG A 37 12.89 -1.73 -22.48
C ARG A 37 13.12 -1.80 -20.98
N HIS A 38 12.69 -0.80 -20.23
CA HIS A 38 12.81 -0.80 -18.78
C HIS A 38 12.03 -1.98 -18.14
N LEU A 39 10.77 -2.16 -18.53
CA LEU A 39 9.92 -3.23 -18.00
C LEU A 39 10.42 -4.63 -18.32
N LEU A 40 11.03 -4.83 -19.50
CA LEU A 40 11.60 -6.12 -19.90
C LEU A 40 12.94 -6.44 -19.24
N THR A 41 13.71 -5.43 -18.75
CA THR A 41 15.06 -5.64 -18.22
C THR A 41 15.19 -5.40 -16.72
N HIS A 42 14.51 -4.41 -16.19
CA HIS A 42 14.69 -3.93 -14.81
C HIS A 42 13.37 -3.87 -14.01
N GLY A 43 12.25 -3.81 -14.72
CA GLY A 43 10.93 -3.75 -14.08
C GLY A 43 10.57 -5.05 -13.38
N ASN A 44 9.85 -4.95 -12.25
CA ASN A 44 9.19 -6.12 -11.66
C ASN A 44 7.92 -6.43 -12.46
N ALA A 45 8.10 -6.90 -13.69
CA ALA A 45 7.06 -7.05 -14.70
C ALA A 45 7.13 -8.40 -15.42
N VAL A 46 6.03 -8.78 -16.06
CA VAL A 46 5.94 -9.89 -17.03
C VAL A 46 5.17 -9.40 -18.23
N THR A 47 5.75 -9.58 -19.42
CA THR A 47 5.05 -9.36 -20.68
C THR A 47 4.92 -10.70 -21.40
N LEU A 48 3.68 -11.09 -21.71
CA LEU A 48 3.37 -12.31 -22.47
C LEU A 48 2.83 -11.92 -23.85
N LEU A 49 3.33 -12.61 -24.88
CA LEU A 49 2.93 -12.45 -26.26
C LEU A 49 2.08 -13.65 -26.70
N ALA A 50 1.07 -13.40 -27.49
CA ALA A 50 0.36 -14.43 -28.25
C ALA A 50 0.90 -14.44 -29.68
N GLU A 51 1.55 -15.54 -30.05
CA GLU A 51 2.20 -15.71 -31.35
C GLU A 51 1.63 -16.89 -32.13
N GLN A 52 1.42 -16.71 -33.43
CA GLN A 52 1.01 -17.77 -34.33
C GLN A 52 1.74 -17.59 -35.67
N ASN A 53 2.38 -18.65 -36.15
CA ASN A 53 3.14 -18.66 -37.40
C ASN A 53 4.18 -17.53 -37.53
N GLY A 54 4.82 -17.15 -36.42
CA GLY A 54 5.79 -16.05 -36.37
C GLY A 54 5.16 -14.64 -36.28
N GLU A 55 3.82 -14.54 -36.25
CA GLU A 55 3.11 -13.28 -36.15
C GLU A 55 2.56 -13.06 -34.72
N ILE A 56 2.84 -11.90 -34.14
CA ILE A 56 2.35 -11.50 -32.82
C ILE A 56 0.93 -10.92 -32.98
N GLN A 57 -0.03 -11.61 -32.41
CA GLN A 57 -1.46 -11.27 -32.49
C GLN A 57 -1.96 -10.43 -31.31
N GLY A 58 -1.24 -10.45 -30.18
CA GLY A 58 -1.60 -9.73 -28.98
C GLY A 58 -0.54 -9.83 -27.88
N TYR A 59 -0.69 -9.02 -26.86
CA TYR A 59 0.15 -9.09 -25.66
C TYR A 59 -0.63 -8.73 -24.40
N VAL A 60 -0.11 -9.13 -23.24
CA VAL A 60 -0.52 -8.68 -21.91
C VAL A 60 0.73 -8.34 -21.07
N LEU A 61 0.68 -7.25 -20.32
CA LEU A 61 1.74 -6.78 -19.45
C LEU A 61 1.23 -6.69 -18.02
N LEU A 62 1.96 -7.34 -17.11
CA LEU A 62 1.73 -7.35 -15.67
C LEU A 62 2.84 -6.61 -14.95
N LEU A 63 2.47 -5.82 -13.96
CA LEU A 63 3.36 -5.25 -12.96
C LEU A 63 3.16 -5.96 -11.62
N PHE A 64 4.21 -6.05 -10.83
CA PHE A 64 4.19 -6.67 -9.52
C PHE A 64 4.79 -5.71 -8.50
N SER A 65 4.07 -5.42 -7.43
CA SER A 65 4.59 -4.61 -6.33
C SER A 65 5.46 -5.48 -5.41
N ARG A 66 6.65 -4.99 -5.07
CA ARG A 66 7.56 -5.72 -4.18
C ARG A 66 6.97 -5.81 -2.78
N GLY A 67 7.27 -6.90 -2.06
CA GLY A 67 6.82 -7.08 -0.67
C GLY A 67 5.33 -7.32 -0.50
N THR A 68 4.54 -7.31 -1.58
CA THR A 68 3.09 -7.55 -1.57
C THR A 68 2.72 -8.74 -2.45
N SER A 69 1.50 -9.19 -2.35
CA SER A 69 0.95 -10.29 -3.15
C SER A 69 -0.14 -9.81 -4.12
N THR A 70 0.03 -8.62 -4.68
CA THR A 70 -0.85 -8.06 -5.72
C THR A 70 -0.14 -7.99 -7.06
N ALA A 71 -0.82 -8.44 -8.13
CA ALA A 71 -0.43 -8.18 -9.51
C ALA A 71 -1.31 -7.08 -10.09
N ARG A 72 -0.76 -6.25 -10.97
CA ARG A 72 -1.52 -5.28 -11.75
C ARG A 72 -1.43 -5.63 -13.23
N LEU A 73 -2.58 -5.87 -13.88
CA LEU A 73 -2.66 -5.96 -15.32
C LEU A 73 -2.60 -4.54 -15.88
N TYR A 74 -1.40 -4.14 -16.33
CA TYR A 74 -1.10 -2.76 -16.72
C TYR A 74 -1.52 -2.44 -18.15
N SER A 75 -1.32 -3.38 -19.09
CA SER A 75 -1.73 -3.21 -20.48
C SER A 75 -2.10 -4.54 -21.11
N ILE A 76 -3.10 -4.54 -21.99
CA ILE A 76 -3.48 -5.67 -22.83
C ILE A 76 -3.91 -5.15 -24.20
N ALA A 77 -3.34 -5.73 -25.25
CA ALA A 77 -3.73 -5.41 -26.62
C ALA A 77 -3.88 -6.67 -27.48
N VAL A 78 -4.86 -6.64 -28.36
CA VAL A 78 -5.08 -7.63 -29.42
C VAL A 78 -5.14 -6.87 -30.73
N ALA A 79 -4.38 -7.30 -31.71
CA ALA A 79 -4.36 -6.68 -33.02
C ALA A 79 -5.78 -6.71 -33.66
N PRO A 80 -6.19 -5.64 -34.36
CA PRO A 80 -7.57 -5.49 -34.84
C PRO A 80 -8.09 -6.69 -35.65
N GLU A 81 -7.21 -7.39 -36.39
CA GLU A 81 -7.53 -8.55 -37.21
C GLU A 81 -7.89 -9.79 -36.39
N TYR A 82 -7.43 -9.84 -35.12
CA TYR A 82 -7.59 -11.00 -34.24
C TYR A 82 -8.58 -10.76 -33.10
N VAL A 83 -9.29 -9.61 -33.11
CA VAL A 83 -10.35 -9.35 -32.12
C VAL A 83 -11.52 -10.33 -32.32
N ARG A 84 -12.30 -10.56 -31.25
CA ARG A 84 -13.47 -11.46 -31.21
C ARG A 84 -13.16 -12.96 -31.45
N GLN A 85 -11.89 -13.36 -31.41
CA GLN A 85 -11.44 -14.75 -31.53
C GLN A 85 -11.08 -15.38 -30.18
N GLY A 86 -11.46 -14.78 -29.06
CA GLY A 86 -11.16 -15.26 -27.71
C GLY A 86 -9.72 -15.01 -27.24
N LEU A 87 -8.88 -14.32 -28.03
CA LEU A 87 -7.47 -14.13 -27.72
C LEU A 87 -7.25 -13.28 -26.47
N ALA A 88 -8.04 -12.21 -26.28
CA ALA A 88 -7.97 -11.37 -25.07
C ALA A 88 -8.29 -12.19 -23.81
N ASP A 89 -9.29 -13.07 -23.85
CA ASP A 89 -9.66 -13.96 -22.74
C ASP A 89 -8.51 -14.90 -22.37
N ARG A 90 -7.82 -15.45 -23.39
CA ARG A 90 -6.63 -16.30 -23.20
C ARG A 90 -5.44 -15.55 -22.62
N LEU A 91 -5.20 -14.30 -23.05
CA LEU A 91 -4.15 -13.45 -22.51
C LEU A 91 -4.42 -13.12 -21.03
N VAL A 92 -5.68 -12.82 -20.66
CA VAL A 92 -6.05 -12.60 -19.26
C VAL A 92 -5.88 -13.87 -18.42
N ALA A 93 -6.27 -15.05 -18.95
CA ALA A 93 -6.05 -16.33 -18.26
C ALA A 93 -4.55 -16.60 -18.01
N ALA A 94 -3.71 -16.31 -19.00
CA ALA A 94 -2.26 -16.45 -18.85
C ALA A 94 -1.68 -15.45 -17.83
N ALA A 95 -2.20 -14.24 -17.81
CA ALA A 95 -1.85 -13.21 -16.83
C ALA A 95 -2.21 -13.67 -15.40
N GLU A 96 -3.41 -14.20 -15.18
CA GLU A 96 -3.83 -14.76 -13.90
C GLU A 96 -2.92 -15.90 -13.44
N LYS A 97 -2.55 -16.80 -14.36
CA LYS A 97 -1.60 -17.90 -14.09
C LYS A 97 -0.22 -17.36 -13.69
N ALA A 98 0.34 -16.42 -14.45
CA ALA A 98 1.63 -15.80 -14.16
C ALA A 98 1.64 -15.06 -12.81
N ALA A 99 0.52 -14.46 -12.42
CA ALA A 99 0.35 -13.84 -11.11
C ALA A 99 0.35 -14.88 -9.97
N LEU A 100 -0.37 -15.99 -10.14
CA LEU A 100 -0.38 -17.10 -9.17
C LEU A 100 1.00 -17.75 -9.01
N GLU A 101 1.75 -17.93 -10.10
CA GLU A 101 3.12 -18.47 -10.09
C GLU A 101 4.09 -17.55 -9.30
N ARG A 102 3.75 -16.26 -9.16
CA ARG A 102 4.46 -15.28 -8.32
C ARG A 102 3.82 -15.07 -6.94
N SER A 103 2.96 -15.99 -6.52
CA SER A 103 2.28 -15.96 -5.21
C SER A 103 1.41 -14.72 -5.01
N CYS A 104 0.86 -14.13 -6.09
CA CYS A 104 -0.12 -13.08 -5.98
C CYS A 104 -1.50 -13.67 -5.67
N VAL A 105 -2.22 -13.06 -4.75
CA VAL A 105 -3.57 -13.47 -4.33
C VAL A 105 -4.67 -12.63 -4.95
N SER A 106 -4.30 -11.45 -5.47
CA SER A 106 -5.21 -10.56 -6.18
C SER A 106 -4.58 -10.01 -7.46
N MET A 107 -5.44 -9.65 -8.41
CA MET A 107 -5.06 -8.92 -9.62
C MET A 107 -5.96 -7.70 -9.76
N ARG A 108 -5.35 -6.55 -10.03
CA ARG A 108 -6.02 -5.27 -10.23
C ARG A 108 -5.77 -4.73 -11.63
N LEU A 109 -6.66 -3.87 -12.08
CA LEU A 109 -6.54 -3.20 -13.37
C LEU A 109 -7.43 -1.95 -13.42
N GLU A 110 -7.09 -1.05 -14.33
CA GLU A 110 -7.87 0.12 -14.70
C GLU A 110 -8.41 -0.06 -16.13
N VAL A 111 -9.66 0.33 -16.34
CA VAL A 111 -10.32 0.31 -17.65
C VAL A 111 -10.95 1.66 -17.91
N ARG A 112 -10.73 2.20 -19.09
CA ARG A 112 -11.44 3.41 -19.55
C ARG A 112 -12.95 3.18 -19.47
N ARG A 113 -13.65 4.18 -18.93
CA ARG A 113 -15.11 4.11 -18.73
C ARG A 113 -15.90 3.86 -20.02
N ASP A 114 -15.38 4.31 -21.15
CA ASP A 114 -15.97 4.14 -22.48
C ASP A 114 -15.59 2.83 -23.18
N ASN A 115 -14.61 2.06 -22.67
CA ASN A 115 -14.17 0.81 -23.27
C ASN A 115 -15.07 -0.38 -22.88
N THR A 116 -16.28 -0.40 -23.48
CA THR A 116 -17.29 -1.43 -23.18
C THR A 116 -16.83 -2.85 -23.48
N ALA A 117 -15.91 -3.04 -24.42
CA ALA A 117 -15.40 -4.37 -24.79
C ALA A 117 -14.52 -4.94 -23.64
N SER A 118 -13.59 -4.14 -23.12
CA SER A 118 -12.74 -4.51 -21.98
C SER A 118 -13.56 -4.68 -20.69
N LEU A 119 -14.53 -3.80 -20.44
CA LEU A 119 -15.43 -3.92 -19.29
C LEU A 119 -16.15 -5.26 -19.28
N ARG A 120 -16.73 -5.67 -20.41
CA ARG A 120 -17.41 -6.98 -20.55
C ARG A 120 -16.44 -8.16 -20.40
N LEU A 121 -15.22 -8.04 -20.91
CA LEU A 121 -14.18 -9.07 -20.77
C LEU A 121 -13.86 -9.30 -19.29
N PHE A 122 -13.49 -8.26 -18.57
CA PHE A 122 -13.05 -8.39 -17.18
C PHE A 122 -14.18 -8.79 -16.24
N GLN A 123 -15.41 -8.29 -16.46
CA GLN A 123 -16.59 -8.73 -15.69
C GLN A 123 -16.86 -10.23 -15.88
N ARG A 124 -16.83 -10.75 -17.13
CA ARG A 124 -16.98 -12.20 -17.39
C ARG A 124 -15.87 -13.02 -16.76
N ARG A 125 -14.65 -12.48 -16.64
CA ARG A 125 -13.51 -13.12 -15.97
C ARG A 125 -13.59 -13.06 -14.44
N GLY A 126 -14.64 -12.46 -13.87
CA GLY A 126 -14.88 -12.39 -12.44
C GLY A 126 -14.20 -11.20 -11.74
N PHE A 127 -13.70 -10.24 -12.50
CA PHE A 127 -13.24 -8.98 -11.93
C PHE A 127 -14.44 -8.14 -11.48
N ARG A 128 -14.33 -7.52 -10.31
CA ARG A 128 -15.38 -6.68 -9.72
C ARG A 128 -14.88 -5.24 -9.64
N GLN A 129 -15.72 -4.31 -10.06
CA GLN A 129 -15.42 -2.88 -9.89
C GLN A 129 -15.48 -2.52 -8.42
N PHE A 130 -14.51 -1.77 -7.93
CA PHE A 130 -14.47 -1.29 -6.54
C PHE A 130 -14.31 0.24 -6.43
N GLU A 131 -13.83 0.90 -7.48
CA GLU A 131 -13.60 2.36 -7.46
C GLU A 131 -13.73 2.97 -8.86
N VAL A 132 -13.87 4.30 -8.89
CA VAL A 132 -13.77 5.15 -10.08
C VAL A 132 -12.71 6.22 -9.81
N THR A 133 -11.75 6.37 -10.72
CA THR A 133 -10.77 7.45 -10.67
C THR A 133 -11.12 8.47 -11.74
N PRO A 134 -11.59 9.66 -11.35
CA PRO A 134 -11.85 10.74 -12.30
C PRO A 134 -10.55 11.22 -12.93
N ASP A 135 -10.62 11.71 -14.16
CA ASP A 135 -9.52 12.40 -14.85
C ASP A 135 -8.20 11.58 -14.87
N TYR A 136 -8.31 10.30 -15.17
CA TYR A 136 -7.19 9.35 -15.07
C TYR A 136 -6.32 9.30 -16.34
N TYR A 137 -6.95 9.30 -17.51
CA TYR A 137 -6.27 9.19 -18.81
C TYR A 137 -5.83 10.56 -19.34
N GLU A 138 -4.84 10.58 -20.25
CA GLU A 138 -4.32 11.84 -20.86
C GLU A 138 -5.40 12.73 -21.47
N ASP A 139 -6.51 12.15 -21.90
CA ASP A 139 -7.66 12.85 -22.48
C ASP A 139 -8.78 13.15 -21.45
N HIS A 140 -8.45 13.13 -20.16
CA HIS A 140 -9.36 13.40 -19.04
C HIS A 140 -10.51 12.38 -18.86
N MET A 141 -10.42 11.21 -19.51
CA MET A 141 -11.39 10.13 -19.29
C MET A 141 -11.19 9.45 -17.94
N ASP A 142 -12.31 9.13 -17.28
CA ASP A 142 -12.29 8.37 -16.03
C ASP A 142 -11.82 6.92 -16.24
N ALA A 143 -11.13 6.38 -15.24
CA ALA A 143 -10.86 4.96 -15.11
C ALA A 143 -11.84 4.28 -14.15
N LEU A 144 -12.36 3.12 -14.54
CA LEU A 144 -13.01 2.19 -13.64
C LEU A 144 -11.98 1.19 -13.15
N ARG A 145 -11.87 1.03 -11.83
CA ARG A 145 -10.93 0.14 -11.19
C ARG A 145 -11.57 -1.19 -10.86
N PHE A 146 -10.90 -2.26 -11.23
CA PHE A 146 -11.35 -3.62 -11.02
C PHE A 146 -10.35 -4.43 -10.23
N GLU A 147 -10.85 -5.33 -9.41
CA GLU A 147 -10.07 -6.34 -8.69
C GLU A 147 -10.66 -7.73 -8.89
N LYS A 148 -9.79 -8.73 -8.99
CA LYS A 148 -10.14 -10.14 -8.91
C LYS A 148 -9.26 -10.83 -7.87
N ARG A 149 -9.88 -11.57 -6.95
CA ARG A 149 -9.18 -12.52 -6.09
C ARG A 149 -8.82 -13.75 -6.93
N LEU A 150 -7.54 -14.10 -6.95
CA LEU A 150 -7.03 -15.23 -7.71
C LEU A 150 -7.16 -16.55 -6.92
N ILE A 151 -7.27 -16.46 -5.59
CA ILE A 151 -7.52 -17.58 -4.67
C ILE A 151 -8.95 -17.42 -4.13
N PRO A 152 -9.92 -18.24 -4.61
CA PRO A 152 -11.33 -18.04 -4.28
C PRO A 152 -11.70 -18.22 -2.81
N ASP A 153 -11.02 -19.13 -2.11
CA ASP A 153 -11.34 -19.50 -0.72
C ASP A 153 -10.68 -18.62 0.35
N LEU A 154 -9.99 -17.57 -0.08
CA LEU A 154 -9.35 -16.62 0.84
C LEU A 154 -10.44 -15.74 1.50
N ARG A 155 -10.83 -16.08 2.72
CA ARG A 155 -11.74 -15.25 3.53
C ARG A 155 -10.97 -14.08 4.09
N THR A 156 -11.16 -12.90 3.51
CA THR A 156 -10.54 -11.67 3.98
C THR A 156 -11.55 -10.87 4.79
N GLU A 157 -11.18 -10.56 6.02
CA GLU A 157 -11.94 -9.66 6.89
C GLU A 157 -11.33 -8.26 6.76
N LEU A 158 -11.96 -7.41 5.94
CA LEU A 158 -11.51 -6.03 5.74
C LEU A 158 -12.26 -5.07 6.66
N ILE A 159 -11.49 -4.24 7.33
CA ILE A 159 -11.97 -3.06 8.05
C ILE A 159 -12.16 -1.94 7.05
N LYS A 160 -13.26 -1.23 7.12
CA LYS A 160 -13.53 -0.10 6.23
C LYS A 160 -12.72 1.13 6.66
N VAL A 161 -11.52 1.27 6.13
CA VAL A 161 -10.66 2.43 6.34
C VAL A 161 -10.64 3.27 5.06
N PRO A 162 -11.04 4.57 5.11
CA PRO A 162 -10.91 5.45 3.95
C PRO A 162 -9.45 5.70 3.61
N TYR A 163 -9.11 5.70 2.32
CA TYR A 163 -7.75 5.93 1.86
C TYR A 163 -7.44 7.41 1.68
N TYR A 164 -6.24 7.81 2.05
CA TYR A 164 -5.69 9.15 1.81
C TYR A 164 -4.20 9.05 1.43
N PRO A 165 -3.79 9.43 0.20
CA PRO A 165 -2.40 9.44 -0.19
C PRO A 165 -1.66 10.58 0.50
N GLN A 166 -0.45 10.34 0.99
CA GLN A 166 0.40 11.41 1.52
C GLN A 166 0.71 12.44 0.44
N SER A 167 0.70 13.72 0.79
CA SER A 167 0.96 14.79 -0.16
C SER A 167 2.44 15.19 -0.28
N LEU A 168 3.29 14.73 0.65
CA LEU A 168 4.72 15.02 0.73
C LEU A 168 5.50 13.78 1.19
N ASP A 169 6.76 13.66 0.79
CA ASP A 169 7.61 12.48 1.04
C ASP A 169 7.82 12.12 2.53
N PHE A 170 7.54 13.05 3.44
CA PHE A 170 7.76 12.89 4.88
C PHE A 170 6.46 12.81 5.71
N THR A 171 5.29 12.79 5.08
CA THR A 171 3.97 12.86 5.77
C THR A 171 3.25 11.52 5.88
N CYS A 172 3.95 10.39 5.73
CA CYS A 172 3.35 9.06 5.86
C CYS A 172 2.64 8.84 7.21
N GLY A 173 3.26 9.26 8.32
CA GLY A 173 2.65 9.17 9.65
C GLY A 173 1.35 9.97 9.79
N PRO A 174 1.36 11.27 9.48
CA PRO A 174 0.15 12.09 9.41
C PRO A 174 -0.95 11.52 8.53
N ALA A 175 -0.63 11.10 7.30
CA ALA A 175 -1.61 10.51 6.38
C ALA A 175 -2.19 9.19 6.92
N ALA A 176 -1.35 8.31 7.47
CA ALA A 176 -1.79 7.10 8.14
C ALA A 176 -2.71 7.42 9.34
N LEU A 177 -2.34 8.40 10.16
CA LEU A 177 -3.15 8.85 11.29
C LEU A 177 -4.51 9.40 10.84
N MET A 178 -4.54 10.19 9.78
CA MET A 178 -5.77 10.73 9.19
C MET A 178 -6.71 9.61 8.74
N MET A 179 -6.20 8.59 8.05
CA MET A 179 -7.00 7.45 7.61
C MET A 179 -7.62 6.71 8.81
N ALA A 180 -6.85 6.45 9.86
CA ALA A 180 -7.33 5.79 11.06
C ALA A 180 -8.40 6.62 11.80
N MET A 181 -8.15 7.92 11.99
CA MET A 181 -9.11 8.83 12.60
C MET A 181 -10.42 8.92 11.81
N LYS A 182 -10.35 9.01 10.47
CA LYS A 182 -11.52 9.04 9.59
C LYS A 182 -12.35 7.76 9.65
N ALA A 183 -11.69 6.61 9.83
CA ALA A 183 -12.39 5.33 10.00
C ALA A 183 -13.22 5.31 11.31
N LEU A 184 -12.73 5.97 12.35
CA LEU A 184 -13.37 6.06 13.68
C LEU A 184 -14.33 7.22 13.84
N ASP A 185 -14.10 8.31 13.10
CA ASP A 185 -14.96 9.50 13.02
C ASP A 185 -15.26 9.84 11.54
N PRO A 186 -16.37 9.34 10.99
CA PRO A 186 -16.75 9.63 9.60
C PRO A 186 -17.02 11.10 9.28
N ALA A 187 -17.22 11.97 10.28
CA ALA A 187 -17.42 13.40 10.05
C ALA A 187 -16.12 14.16 9.77
N MET A 188 -14.95 13.58 10.12
CA MET A 188 -13.64 14.21 9.90
C MET A 188 -13.37 14.42 8.42
N GLU A 189 -12.91 15.59 8.02
CA GLU A 189 -12.47 15.88 6.66
C GLU A 189 -10.98 15.60 6.49
N LEU A 190 -10.63 14.85 5.44
CA LEU A 190 -9.24 14.59 5.05
C LEU A 190 -8.80 15.65 4.04
N ASN A 191 -7.80 16.44 4.40
CA ASN A 191 -7.23 17.44 3.52
C ASN A 191 -5.75 17.73 3.85
N ARG A 192 -5.07 18.35 2.92
CA ARG A 192 -3.65 18.68 3.04
C ARG A 192 -3.33 19.60 4.22
N THR A 193 -4.24 20.45 4.62
CA THR A 193 -4.05 21.34 5.78
C THR A 193 -4.00 20.54 7.07
N LEU A 194 -4.88 19.56 7.24
CA LEU A 194 -4.86 18.66 8.40
C LEU A 194 -3.58 17.82 8.42
N GLU A 195 -3.17 17.27 7.27
CA GLU A 195 -1.93 16.49 7.13
C GLU A 195 -0.70 17.29 7.62
N LEU A 196 -0.56 18.55 7.18
CA LEU A 196 0.54 19.42 7.60
C LEU A 196 0.45 19.85 9.07
N ARG A 197 -0.76 20.02 9.61
CA ARG A 197 -0.94 20.31 11.04
C ARG A 197 -0.47 19.11 11.89
N LEU A 198 -0.89 17.90 11.55
CA LEU A 198 -0.48 16.68 12.24
C LEU A 198 1.04 16.47 12.14
N TRP A 199 1.64 16.74 10.97
CA TRP A 199 3.09 16.67 10.81
C TRP A 199 3.80 17.64 11.75
N ARG A 200 3.37 18.90 11.82
CA ARG A 200 3.95 19.92 12.71
C ARG A 200 3.84 19.56 14.19
N GLU A 201 2.75 18.92 14.58
CA GLU A 201 2.50 18.48 15.96
C GLU A 201 3.32 17.25 16.35
N ALA A 202 3.62 16.36 15.40
CA ALA A 202 4.22 15.04 15.64
C ALA A 202 5.68 14.90 15.18
N THR A 203 6.25 15.92 14.50
CA THR A 203 7.65 15.88 14.10
C THR A 203 8.58 16.31 15.23
N THR A 204 9.71 15.63 15.36
CA THR A 204 10.73 15.95 16.37
C THR A 204 11.74 16.99 15.90
N ILE A 205 11.73 17.36 14.61
CA ILE A 205 12.71 18.30 14.05
C ILE A 205 12.01 19.36 13.20
N PHE A 206 12.09 20.62 13.65
CA PHE A 206 11.71 21.81 12.91
C PHE A 206 12.96 22.51 12.38
N MET A 207 13.47 22.11 11.22
CA MET A 207 14.73 22.68 10.72
C MET A 207 14.64 23.05 9.26
N THR A 208 15.38 24.06 8.87
CA THR A 208 15.55 24.54 7.50
C THR A 208 16.24 23.53 6.58
N SER A 209 16.92 22.54 7.12
CA SER A 209 17.62 21.49 6.37
C SER A 209 17.00 20.12 6.62
N GLY A 210 16.05 19.74 5.78
CA GLY A 210 15.36 18.44 5.81
C GLY A 210 14.12 18.43 6.71
N HIS A 211 13.15 17.64 6.30
CA HIS A 211 11.90 17.46 7.03
C HIS A 211 11.99 16.16 7.84
N GLY A 212 11.74 16.24 9.14
CA GLY A 212 11.70 15.07 10.00
C GLY A 212 10.43 14.24 9.79
N GLY A 213 10.55 12.91 9.87
CA GLY A 213 9.39 12.03 10.00
C GLY A 213 8.73 12.16 11.38
N CYS A 214 7.61 11.47 11.56
CA CYS A 214 6.87 11.45 12.83
C CYS A 214 7.14 10.15 13.59
N GLY A 215 7.45 10.28 14.86
CA GLY A 215 7.59 9.15 15.79
C GLY A 215 6.24 8.76 16.42
N PRO A 216 6.20 7.60 17.12
CA PRO A 216 4.96 7.09 17.71
C PRO A 216 4.34 8.05 18.74
N TYR A 217 5.13 8.69 19.56
CA TYR A 217 4.66 9.52 20.68
C TYR A 217 3.98 10.81 20.20
N GLY A 218 4.57 11.50 19.22
CA GLY A 218 3.97 12.70 18.65
C GLY A 218 2.66 12.42 17.90
N LEU A 219 2.60 11.30 17.13
CA LEU A 219 1.36 10.87 16.48
C LEU A 219 0.29 10.52 17.51
N ALA A 220 0.65 9.84 18.60
CA ALA A 220 -0.24 9.50 19.68
C ALA A 220 -0.84 10.73 20.37
N LEU A 221 -0.01 11.70 20.73
CA LEU A 221 -0.46 12.96 21.33
C LEU A 221 -1.39 13.74 20.39
N SER A 222 -1.06 13.78 19.11
CA SER A 222 -1.91 14.44 18.10
C SER A 222 -3.29 13.80 17.98
N ALA A 223 -3.38 12.47 18.07
CA ALA A 223 -4.64 11.74 18.10
C ALA A 223 -5.43 11.98 19.41
N TYR A 224 -4.74 11.87 20.55
CA TYR A 224 -5.34 12.10 21.86
C TYR A 224 -5.96 13.50 21.99
N ARG A 225 -5.24 14.53 21.57
CA ARG A 225 -5.71 15.93 21.58
C ARG A 225 -6.95 16.16 20.70
N ARG A 226 -7.24 15.23 19.78
CA ARG A 226 -8.47 15.20 18.95
C ARG A 226 -9.58 14.31 19.51
N GLY A 227 -9.39 13.80 20.73
CA GLY A 227 -10.43 13.04 21.47
C GLY A 227 -10.42 11.54 21.19
N PHE A 228 -9.42 10.99 20.49
CA PHE A 228 -9.32 9.55 20.31
C PHE A 228 -8.67 8.87 21.52
N SER A 229 -9.15 7.69 21.87
CA SER A 229 -8.46 6.80 22.81
C SER A 229 -7.42 5.99 22.08
N LEU A 230 -6.30 5.63 22.73
CA LEU A 230 -5.23 4.92 22.04
C LEU A 230 -4.36 4.07 22.97
N GLU A 231 -3.73 3.07 22.35
CA GLU A 231 -2.64 2.28 22.92
C GLU A 231 -1.36 2.50 22.07
N ILE A 232 -0.23 2.55 22.74
CA ILE A 232 1.11 2.64 22.13
C ILE A 232 1.87 1.38 22.49
N HIS A 233 2.34 0.63 21.51
CA HIS A 233 3.19 -0.54 21.70
C HIS A 233 4.55 -0.27 21.09
N VAL A 234 5.62 -0.35 21.89
CA VAL A 234 7.00 -0.13 21.48
C VAL A 234 7.91 -1.21 22.08
N ASN A 235 8.87 -1.69 21.30
CA ASN A 235 9.74 -2.79 21.76
C ASN A 235 10.95 -2.33 22.59
N GLU A 236 11.22 -1.02 22.63
CA GLU A 236 12.36 -0.45 23.35
C GLU A 236 11.92 0.74 24.20
N ASP A 237 12.65 0.96 25.29
CA ASP A 237 12.58 2.19 26.07
C ASP A 237 13.36 3.30 25.38
N GLY A 238 12.73 4.45 25.22
CA GLY A 238 13.41 5.64 24.75
C GLY A 238 12.94 6.14 23.41
N VAL A 239 13.85 6.82 22.76
CA VAL A 239 13.56 7.66 21.60
C VAL A 239 13.63 6.90 20.27
N PHE A 240 12.69 7.18 19.40
CA PHE A 240 12.59 6.58 18.09
C PHE A 240 13.32 7.39 17.02
N LEU A 241 13.85 6.69 16.00
CA LEU A 241 14.40 7.26 14.76
C LEU A 241 15.65 8.13 14.93
N VAL A 242 16.27 8.19 16.11
CA VAL A 242 17.48 9.01 16.39
C VAL A 242 18.64 8.61 15.49
N ASP A 243 18.77 7.31 15.18
CA ASP A 243 19.83 6.81 14.30
C ASP A 243 19.64 7.18 12.82
N SER A 244 18.48 7.69 12.44
CA SER A 244 18.23 8.21 11.09
C SER A 244 18.92 9.56 10.85
N VAL A 245 19.36 10.22 11.91
CA VAL A 245 20.00 11.56 11.88
C VAL A 245 21.48 11.45 12.20
N ARG A 246 22.33 12.18 11.44
CA ARG A 246 23.80 12.18 11.63
C ARG A 246 24.27 13.23 12.61
N SER A 247 23.64 14.40 12.67
CA SER A 247 24.04 15.51 13.56
C SER A 247 23.78 15.18 15.03
N ALA A 248 24.79 15.32 15.87
CA ALA A 248 24.67 15.11 17.31
C ALA A 248 23.68 16.10 17.96
N GLU A 249 23.69 17.35 17.53
CA GLU A 249 22.76 18.38 17.98
C GLU A 249 21.29 18.02 17.65
N LYS A 250 21.04 17.57 16.42
CA LYS A 250 19.69 17.12 16.03
C LYS A 250 19.25 15.87 16.82
N LYS A 251 20.16 14.95 17.10
CA LYS A 251 19.87 13.78 17.94
C LYS A 251 19.45 14.19 19.36
N GLU A 252 20.13 15.20 19.91
CA GLU A 252 19.80 15.73 21.24
C GLU A 252 18.42 16.38 21.26
N VAL A 253 18.10 17.22 20.27
CA VAL A 253 16.75 17.80 20.13
C VAL A 253 15.69 16.69 20.02
N MET A 254 15.94 15.65 19.21
CA MET A 254 15.01 14.52 19.09
C MET A 254 14.79 13.79 20.41
N ARG A 255 15.83 13.65 21.24
CA ARG A 255 15.70 13.03 22.57
C ARG A 255 14.84 13.88 23.49
N LEU A 256 15.20 15.15 23.65
CA LEU A 256 14.49 16.07 24.53
C LEU A 256 13.00 16.17 24.17
N VAL A 257 12.68 16.31 22.88
CA VAL A 257 11.28 16.40 22.43
C VAL A 257 10.53 15.09 22.70
N GLN A 258 11.13 13.93 22.48
CA GLN A 258 10.44 12.66 22.72
C GLN A 258 10.33 12.32 24.21
N GLU A 259 11.32 12.68 25.03
CA GLU A 259 11.27 12.54 26.49
C GLU A 259 10.13 13.39 27.08
N ASP A 260 9.97 14.63 26.61
CA ASP A 260 8.85 15.50 26.97
C ASP A 260 7.49 14.88 26.58
N TRP A 261 7.39 14.34 25.37
CA TRP A 261 6.16 13.65 24.94
C TRP A 261 5.87 12.39 25.74
N ILE A 262 6.86 11.61 26.12
CA ILE A 262 6.70 10.42 26.96
C ILE A 262 6.19 10.85 28.35
N ASP A 263 6.75 11.91 28.90
CA ASP A 263 6.34 12.46 30.18
C ASP A 263 4.89 13.01 30.11
N GLU A 264 4.51 13.73 29.06
CA GLU A 264 3.12 14.15 28.83
C GLU A 264 2.18 12.94 28.74
N LEU A 265 2.52 11.92 27.90
CA LEU A 265 1.73 10.71 27.72
C LEU A 265 1.55 9.93 29.03
N SER A 266 2.55 9.92 29.90
CA SER A 266 2.48 9.22 31.20
C SER A 266 1.42 9.79 32.16
N ARG A 267 1.04 11.05 31.97
CA ARG A 267 -0.01 11.76 32.76
C ARG A 267 -1.39 11.66 32.14
N LEU A 268 -1.50 11.09 30.95
CA LEU A 268 -2.76 10.93 30.20
C LEU A 268 -3.30 9.50 30.31
N PRO A 269 -4.59 9.29 30.14
CA PRO A 269 -5.20 7.95 30.11
C PRO A 269 -4.88 7.23 28.77
N VAL A 270 -3.60 7.14 28.43
CA VAL A 270 -3.04 6.48 27.25
C VAL A 270 -2.25 5.27 27.73
N LEU A 271 -2.50 4.13 27.09
CA LEU A 271 -1.80 2.90 27.44
C LEU A 271 -0.47 2.79 26.68
N LEU A 272 0.64 3.06 27.35
CA LEU A 272 1.97 2.83 26.82
C LEU A 272 2.46 1.44 27.27
N ARG A 273 2.59 0.50 26.33
CA ARG A 273 3.06 -0.87 26.56
C ARG A 273 4.42 -1.12 25.97
N ARG A 274 5.28 -1.75 26.74
CA ARG A 274 6.56 -2.30 26.28
C ARG A 274 6.34 -3.69 25.74
N GLY A 275 6.79 -3.94 24.51
CA GLY A 275 6.63 -5.20 23.81
C GLY A 275 6.22 -4.99 22.36
N SER A 276 6.40 -6.05 21.56
CA SER A 276 5.94 -6.05 20.17
C SER A 276 4.68 -6.87 20.05
N LEU A 277 3.69 -6.35 19.33
CA LEU A 277 2.49 -7.13 18.98
C LEU A 277 2.82 -8.13 17.86
N GLY A 278 2.38 -9.37 18.05
CA GLY A 278 2.28 -10.36 16.98
C GLY A 278 1.08 -10.07 16.06
N VAL A 279 0.99 -10.81 14.93
CA VAL A 279 -0.12 -10.63 13.98
C VAL A 279 -1.46 -10.98 14.63
N ASP A 280 -1.51 -12.03 15.45
CA ASP A 280 -2.73 -12.47 16.11
C ASP A 280 -3.21 -11.49 17.17
N GLU A 281 -2.28 -10.93 17.96
CA GLU A 281 -2.60 -9.88 18.94
C GLU A 281 -3.07 -8.60 18.25
N LEU A 282 -2.44 -8.24 17.11
CA LEU A 282 -2.84 -7.10 16.30
C LEU A 282 -4.26 -7.29 15.75
N ARG A 283 -4.58 -8.51 15.27
CA ARG A 283 -5.94 -8.87 14.84
C ARG A 283 -6.95 -8.70 15.99
N GLN A 284 -6.66 -9.26 17.15
CA GLN A 284 -7.56 -9.13 18.31
C GLN A 284 -7.87 -7.67 18.67
N LYS A 285 -6.87 -6.79 18.59
CA LYS A 285 -7.07 -5.35 18.82
C LYS A 285 -7.96 -4.70 17.75
N CYS A 286 -7.78 -5.09 16.49
CA CYS A 286 -8.61 -4.62 15.39
C CYS A 286 -10.06 -5.15 15.50
N ASP A 287 -10.24 -6.41 15.87
CA ASP A 287 -11.55 -7.03 16.09
C ASP A 287 -12.31 -6.38 17.26
N ALA A 288 -11.56 -5.84 18.24
CA ALA A 288 -12.11 -5.02 19.33
C ALA A 288 -12.45 -3.57 18.89
N GLY A 289 -12.42 -3.25 17.60
CA GLY A 289 -12.77 -1.95 17.05
C GLY A 289 -11.60 -0.95 16.97
N GLY A 290 -10.38 -1.40 17.20
CA GLY A 290 -9.18 -0.59 17.05
C GLY A 290 -8.75 -0.46 15.58
N ILE A 291 -8.16 0.67 15.21
CA ILE A 291 -7.47 0.88 13.93
C ILE A 291 -5.98 1.01 14.21
N ALA A 292 -5.20 0.10 13.62
CA ALA A 292 -3.78 0.01 13.90
C ALA A 292 -2.94 0.72 12.84
N LEU A 293 -1.99 1.56 13.30
CA LEU A 293 -0.88 2.10 12.52
C LEU A 293 0.39 1.34 12.91
N VAL A 294 1.15 0.92 11.92
CA VAL A 294 2.39 0.16 12.14
C VAL A 294 3.56 0.84 11.49
N LEU A 295 4.65 1.03 12.27
CA LEU A 295 5.93 1.50 11.74
C LEU A 295 6.62 0.33 11.03
N ILE A 296 6.93 0.52 9.74
CA ILE A 296 7.64 -0.45 8.92
C ILE A 296 8.93 0.12 8.35
N SER A 297 9.80 -0.77 7.90
CA SER A 297 10.88 -0.43 6.98
C SER A 297 10.38 -0.49 5.55
N SER A 298 10.50 0.59 4.81
CA SER A 298 10.12 0.72 3.39
C SER A 298 10.92 -0.17 2.44
N TYR A 299 12.07 -0.70 2.88
CA TYR A 299 13.06 -1.38 2.02
C TYR A 299 12.48 -2.52 1.18
N ARG A 300 11.53 -3.30 1.74
CA ARG A 300 10.96 -4.46 1.04
C ARG A 300 9.94 -4.07 -0.03
N ILE A 301 9.34 -2.89 0.09
CA ILE A 301 8.39 -2.37 -0.89
C ILE A 301 9.15 -1.53 -1.93
N TYR A 302 9.93 -0.55 -1.47
CA TYR A 302 10.51 0.50 -2.32
C TYR A 302 12.00 0.31 -2.63
N GLY A 303 12.69 -0.66 -1.99
CA GLY A 303 14.13 -0.84 -2.13
C GLY A 303 14.99 0.19 -1.37
N GLU A 304 14.37 1.19 -0.78
CA GLU A 304 14.99 2.27 -0.01
C GLU A 304 14.71 2.13 1.49
N ARG A 305 15.67 2.53 2.33
CA ARG A 305 15.56 2.37 3.79
C ARG A 305 15.14 3.67 4.45
N PHE A 306 13.85 3.89 4.58
CA PHE A 306 13.28 4.95 5.40
C PHE A 306 12.19 4.40 6.34
N PRO A 307 11.94 5.07 7.49
CA PRO A 307 10.83 4.71 8.37
C PRO A 307 9.53 5.06 7.68
N HIS A 308 8.55 4.17 7.73
CA HIS A 308 7.30 4.35 7.04
C HIS A 308 6.12 3.85 7.86
N TRP A 309 5.02 4.58 7.84
CA TRP A 309 3.80 4.24 8.55
C TRP A 309 2.74 3.74 7.59
N VAL A 310 2.15 2.60 7.93
CA VAL A 310 1.00 2.02 7.20
C VAL A 310 -0.17 1.80 8.15
N VAL A 311 -1.39 1.76 7.59
CA VAL A 311 -2.61 1.45 8.34
C VAL A 311 -3.06 0.05 8.05
N VAL A 312 -3.31 -0.74 9.09
CA VAL A 312 -3.86 -2.09 8.93
C VAL A 312 -5.34 -2.00 8.59
N THR A 313 -5.72 -2.69 7.51
CA THR A 313 -7.08 -2.69 6.98
C THR A 313 -7.75 -4.07 6.97
N GLY A 314 -7.06 -5.12 7.43
CA GLY A 314 -7.68 -6.43 7.53
C GLY A 314 -6.70 -7.57 7.65
N PHE A 315 -7.27 -8.76 7.76
CA PHE A 315 -6.53 -9.99 7.96
C PHE A 315 -7.20 -11.16 7.23
N ASP A 316 -6.41 -12.17 6.93
CA ASP A 316 -6.87 -13.54 6.67
C ASP A 316 -5.90 -14.56 7.30
N ALA A 317 -5.96 -15.81 6.90
CA ALA A 317 -5.10 -16.87 7.47
C ALA A 317 -3.60 -16.68 7.16
N HIS A 318 -3.25 -15.96 6.10
CA HIS A 318 -1.88 -15.89 5.56
C HIS A 318 -1.38 -14.45 5.35
N TYR A 319 -2.29 -13.50 5.23
CA TYR A 319 -1.99 -12.11 4.86
C TYR A 319 -2.55 -11.11 5.87
N ILE A 320 -1.80 -10.04 6.05
CA ILE A 320 -2.28 -8.80 6.64
C ILE A 320 -2.48 -7.79 5.50
N TYR A 321 -3.56 -7.08 5.54
CA TYR A 321 -3.90 -6.06 4.55
C TYR A 321 -3.59 -4.68 5.11
N VAL A 322 -2.96 -3.84 4.31
CA VAL A 322 -2.61 -2.48 4.75
C VAL A 322 -2.95 -1.44 3.68
N HIS A 323 -3.21 -0.22 4.12
CA HIS A 323 -3.13 0.98 3.29
C HIS A 323 -1.73 1.56 3.45
N ASP A 324 -1.05 1.76 2.33
CA ASP A 324 0.19 2.51 2.26
C ASP A 324 -0.12 3.94 1.80
N PRO A 325 0.18 4.98 2.58
CA PRO A 325 -0.07 6.35 2.15
C PRO A 325 0.84 6.82 1.00
N LEU A 326 1.98 6.15 0.75
CA LEU A 326 2.87 6.47 -0.35
C LEU A 326 2.40 5.79 -1.64
N VAL A 327 2.37 6.57 -2.72
CA VAL A 327 2.16 6.08 -4.09
C VAL A 327 3.42 6.43 -4.89
N ASP A 328 4.21 5.44 -5.27
CA ASP A 328 5.42 5.66 -6.08
C ASP A 328 5.06 5.83 -7.57
N VAL A 329 4.60 7.03 -7.91
CA VAL A 329 4.27 7.40 -9.30
C VAL A 329 5.47 7.24 -10.23
N LYS A 330 6.71 7.40 -9.73
CA LYS A 330 7.93 7.22 -10.55
C LYS A 330 8.17 5.76 -10.93
N ALA A 331 7.77 4.83 -10.06
CA ALA A 331 7.76 3.40 -10.35
C ALA A 331 6.55 2.95 -11.19
N GLY A 332 5.64 3.85 -11.53
CA GLY A 332 4.41 3.56 -12.26
C GLY A 332 3.28 3.05 -11.38
N GLU A 333 3.39 3.21 -10.05
CA GLU A 333 2.32 2.88 -9.13
C GLU A 333 1.17 3.88 -9.19
N THR A 334 0.00 3.41 -8.83
CA THR A 334 -1.21 4.20 -8.67
C THR A 334 -1.77 4.01 -7.27
N VAL A 335 -2.73 4.84 -6.89
CA VAL A 335 -3.47 4.69 -5.63
C VAL A 335 -4.01 3.27 -5.44
N THR A 336 -4.38 2.59 -6.52
CA THR A 336 -4.86 1.19 -6.48
C THR A 336 -3.83 0.23 -5.88
N ASP A 337 -2.55 0.45 -6.16
CA ASP A 337 -1.48 -0.42 -5.68
C ASP A 337 -1.26 -0.27 -4.17
N SER A 338 -1.67 0.85 -3.58
CA SER A 338 -1.46 1.22 -2.18
C SER A 338 -2.66 0.94 -1.25
N ILE A 339 -3.82 0.54 -1.82
CA ILE A 339 -5.05 0.24 -1.06
C ILE A 339 -5.15 -1.26 -0.76
N ASN A 340 -5.42 -1.63 0.49
CA ASN A 340 -5.61 -3.03 0.92
C ASN A 340 -4.54 -3.97 0.35
N MET A 341 -3.27 -3.58 0.48
CA MET A 341 -2.14 -4.37 0.00
C MET A 341 -2.02 -5.67 0.80
N PRO A 342 -2.14 -6.85 0.19
CA PRO A 342 -1.93 -8.12 0.88
C PRO A 342 -0.43 -8.35 1.09
N ILE A 343 0.00 -8.40 2.35
CA ILE A 343 1.38 -8.68 2.74
C ILE A 343 1.40 -10.01 3.51
N PRO A 344 2.19 -11.01 3.10
CA PRO A 344 2.30 -12.26 3.85
C PRO A 344 2.72 -12.00 5.30
N HIS A 345 2.12 -12.68 6.28
CA HIS A 345 2.40 -12.47 7.71
C HIS A 345 3.91 -12.46 8.03
N ARG A 346 4.67 -13.41 7.45
CA ARG A 346 6.12 -13.49 7.65
C ARG A 346 6.86 -12.27 7.10
N GLU A 347 6.44 -11.74 5.94
CA GLU A 347 7.05 -10.55 5.37
C GLU A 347 6.67 -9.30 6.17
N PHE A 348 5.42 -9.18 6.60
CA PHE A 348 4.99 -8.09 7.45
C PHE A 348 5.78 -8.02 8.75
N GLN A 349 5.97 -9.15 9.44
CA GLN A 349 6.80 -9.21 10.66
C GLN A 349 8.25 -8.77 10.44
N ARG A 350 8.79 -9.02 9.24
CA ARG A 350 10.14 -8.56 8.87
C ARG A 350 10.17 -7.06 8.53
N MET A 351 9.09 -6.54 7.95
CA MET A 351 8.95 -5.12 7.63
C MET A 351 8.68 -4.29 8.88
N ALA A 352 7.91 -4.80 9.84
CA ALA A 352 7.57 -4.13 11.11
C ALA A 352 8.78 -4.03 12.07
N ARG A 353 9.94 -3.69 11.50
CA ARG A 353 11.22 -3.44 12.18
C ARG A 353 11.98 -2.36 11.46
N TYR A 354 12.38 -1.31 12.15
CA TYR A 354 13.14 -0.22 11.56
C TYR A 354 14.50 0.00 12.22
N GLY A 355 15.48 0.38 11.42
CA GLY A 355 16.82 0.72 11.87
C GLY A 355 17.67 -0.48 12.31
N LYS A 356 18.90 -0.19 12.75
CA LYS A 356 19.86 -1.21 13.24
C LYS A 356 19.40 -1.83 14.57
N ALA A 357 18.79 -1.03 15.42
CA ALA A 357 18.23 -1.49 16.71
C ALA A 357 16.95 -2.34 16.53
N GLY A 358 16.36 -2.38 15.33
CA GLY A 358 15.15 -3.15 15.08
C GLY A 358 13.92 -2.57 15.78
N GLN A 359 13.82 -1.26 15.82
CA GLN A 359 12.72 -0.52 16.47
C GLN A 359 11.37 -0.93 15.90
N LYS A 360 10.41 -1.18 16.78
CA LYS A 360 9.03 -1.51 16.45
C LYS A 360 8.10 -0.56 17.17
N ALA A 361 7.11 -0.03 16.44
CA ALA A 361 6.06 0.78 17.02
C ALA A 361 4.73 0.46 16.36
N VAL A 362 3.69 0.33 17.18
CA VAL A 362 2.30 0.19 16.79
C VAL A 362 1.47 1.18 17.59
N LEU A 363 0.63 1.94 16.91
CA LEU A 363 -0.41 2.76 17.52
C LEU A 363 -1.75 2.12 17.21
N ILE A 364 -2.60 1.94 18.20
CA ILE A 364 -3.97 1.47 18.01
C ILE A 364 -4.92 2.55 18.49
N LEU A 365 -5.69 3.08 17.57
CA LEU A 365 -6.68 4.11 17.86
C LEU A 365 -8.06 3.48 18.06
N TYR A 366 -8.81 4.04 19.00
CA TYR A 366 -10.21 3.70 19.25
C TYR A 366 -11.06 4.98 19.23
N SER A 367 -12.35 4.85 18.97
CA SER A 367 -13.27 5.97 19.12
C SER A 367 -13.32 6.45 20.58
N ALA A 368 -13.71 7.70 20.81
CA ALA A 368 -13.82 8.28 22.15
C ALA A 368 -14.73 7.49 23.10
N SER A 369 -15.72 6.78 22.55
CA SER A 369 -16.66 5.94 23.31
C SER A 369 -16.12 4.55 23.67
N CYS A 370 -15.04 4.10 22.97
CA CYS A 370 -14.43 2.81 23.19
C CYS A 370 -13.07 3.04 23.89
N ARG A 371 -13.05 3.00 25.21
CA ARG A 371 -11.79 3.07 25.97
C ARG A 371 -11.23 1.66 26.09
N PRO A 372 -9.94 1.44 25.74
CA PRO A 372 -9.29 0.20 26.12
C PRO A 372 -9.36 0.04 27.66
N GLU A 373 -9.63 -1.17 28.13
CA GLU A 373 -9.58 -1.46 29.57
C GLU A 373 -8.20 -1.07 30.10
N LEU A 374 -8.15 0.03 30.84
CA LEU A 374 -6.94 0.40 31.58
C LEU A 374 -6.70 -0.73 32.61
N PRO A 375 -5.51 -1.31 32.70
CA PRO A 375 -5.21 -2.23 33.78
C PRO A 375 -5.44 -1.48 35.09
N THR A 376 -6.21 -2.08 35.98
CA THR A 376 -6.36 -1.60 37.36
C THR A 376 -4.97 -1.29 37.91
N PRO A 377 -4.76 -0.13 38.52
CA PRO A 377 -3.45 0.20 39.10
C PRO A 377 -3.05 -0.96 40.03
N PHE A 378 -1.86 -1.47 39.81
CA PHE A 378 -1.25 -2.48 40.67
C PHE A 378 -1.30 -1.97 42.09
N THR A 379 -2.22 -2.48 42.88
CA THR A 379 -2.17 -2.35 44.36
C THR A 379 -0.86 -3.07 44.73
N ALA A 380 0.13 -2.29 45.13
CA ALA A 380 1.33 -2.81 45.72
C ALA A 380 0.90 -3.66 46.92
N VAL A 381 0.99 -4.96 46.78
CA VAL A 381 0.91 -5.87 47.92
C VAL A 381 2.18 -5.67 48.70
N THR A 382 2.10 -4.81 49.73
CA THR A 382 3.08 -4.80 50.82
C THR A 382 2.89 -6.07 51.61
N GLY A 383 3.82 -6.96 51.50
CA GLY A 383 4.00 -8.15 52.32
C GLY A 383 5.49 -8.34 52.57
#